data_c1df4adb776f2b7503742cc7b5ebe063
#
_entry.id   c1df4adb776f2b7503742cc7b5ebe063
#
_cell.length_a   1.000
_cell.length_b   1.000
_cell.length_c   1.000
_cell.angle_alpha   90.00
_cell.angle_beta   90.00
_cell.angle_gamma   90.00
#
_symmetry.space_group_name_H-M   'P 1'
#
loop_
_entity.id
_entity.type
_entity.pdbx_description
1 polymer ?
#
loop_
_entity_poly.entity_id
_entity_poly.type
_entity_poly.pdbx_seq_one_letter_code
_entity_poly.pdbx_strand_id
1 'polypeptide(L)'
;RKPVVAGYFYPATKEDLLQVVKSFIDEQSIKEECISAICPHAGYIFSGPTAGLVYSTMVMPETVILIGPNHSGYGEPFAVSDVDYWNTPLGNIKVDTEVSKALIYESRYLEADNVAHSQEHSLEVQIPFIQFLSQKTQIVPIALSGYIDNPAWIEIGDSIANVIKKYQDVKKITII
;
A
#
# COMPACT_ATOMS: atom_id res chain seq x y z
N ARG A 1 6.06 9.26 -7.41
CA ARG A 1 5.53 8.45 -8.52
C ARG A 1 4.20 9.04 -9.00
N LYS A 2 3.96 9.13 -10.32
CA LYS A 2 2.68 9.54 -10.92
C LYS A 2 1.71 8.35 -10.95
N PRO A 3 0.36 8.58 -10.94
CA PRO A 3 -0.61 7.52 -11.11
C PRO A 3 -0.53 6.95 -12.54
N VAL A 4 -0.74 5.63 -12.68
CA VAL A 4 -0.68 4.95 -13.99
C VAL A 4 -2.03 4.34 -14.40
N VAL A 5 -2.96 4.15 -13.43
CA VAL A 5 -4.27 3.58 -13.71
C VAL A 5 -5.44 4.53 -13.40
N ALA A 6 -5.17 5.80 -13.14
CA ALA A 6 -6.22 6.83 -13.03
C ALA A 6 -6.96 6.98 -14.38
N GLY A 7 -8.29 6.96 -14.34
CA GLY A 7 -9.17 6.94 -15.52
C GLY A 7 -9.42 5.56 -16.10
N TYR A 8 -8.76 4.51 -15.60
CA TYR A 8 -8.93 3.12 -16.01
C TYR A 8 -9.44 2.25 -14.86
N PHE A 9 -8.75 2.24 -13.72
CA PHE A 9 -9.12 1.43 -12.55
C PHE A 9 -9.95 2.20 -11.54
N TYR A 10 -9.79 3.52 -11.50
CA TYR A 10 -10.55 4.45 -10.67
C TYR A 10 -10.67 5.81 -11.37
N PRO A 11 -11.60 6.70 -10.98
CA PRO A 11 -11.80 8.00 -11.63
C PRO A 11 -10.55 8.87 -11.67
N ALA A 12 -10.35 9.59 -12.80
CA ALA A 12 -9.20 10.46 -13.03
C ALA A 12 -9.31 11.84 -12.39
N THR A 13 -10.54 12.28 -12.03
CA THR A 13 -10.76 13.57 -11.36
C THR A 13 -10.85 13.41 -9.85
N LYS A 14 -10.46 14.45 -9.13
CA LYS A 14 -10.52 14.46 -7.66
C LYS A 14 -11.96 14.30 -7.17
N GLU A 15 -12.87 15.02 -7.77
CA GLU A 15 -14.29 15.07 -7.39
C GLU A 15 -14.95 13.70 -7.54
N ASP A 16 -14.81 13.09 -8.71
CA ASP A 16 -15.41 11.77 -8.98
C ASP A 16 -14.77 10.68 -8.11
N LEU A 17 -13.43 10.74 -7.92
CA LEU A 17 -12.73 9.77 -7.10
C LEU A 17 -13.16 9.84 -5.63
N LEU A 18 -13.31 11.05 -5.08
CA LEU A 18 -13.82 11.24 -3.72
C LEU A 18 -15.24 10.70 -3.57
N GLN A 19 -16.12 10.98 -4.54
CA GLN A 19 -17.48 10.48 -4.52
C GLN A 19 -17.54 8.96 -4.56
N VAL A 20 -16.75 8.33 -5.42
CA VAL A 20 -16.71 6.87 -5.57
C VAL A 20 -16.13 6.21 -4.32
N VAL A 21 -14.99 6.68 -3.80
CA VAL A 21 -14.41 6.12 -2.56
C VAL A 21 -15.37 6.27 -1.40
N LYS A 22 -16.00 7.44 -1.23
CA LYS A 22 -16.99 7.67 -0.19
C LYS A 22 -18.18 6.70 -0.28
N SER A 23 -18.62 6.35 -1.48
CA SER A 23 -19.73 5.42 -1.67
C SER A 23 -19.42 3.97 -1.24
N PHE A 24 -18.14 3.62 -1.13
CA PHE A 24 -17.68 2.30 -0.70
C PHE A 24 -17.39 2.22 0.81
N ILE A 25 -17.18 3.37 1.47
CA ILE A 25 -16.89 3.42 2.90
C ILE A 25 -18.19 3.41 3.71
N ASP A 26 -18.30 2.46 4.60
CA ASP A 26 -19.37 2.42 5.62
C ASP A 26 -18.88 3.17 6.88
N GLU A 27 -19.37 4.40 7.03
CA GLU A 27 -19.04 5.27 8.18
C GLU A 27 -19.61 4.74 9.52
N GLN A 28 -20.55 3.77 9.48
CA GLN A 28 -21.15 3.15 10.67
C GLN A 28 -20.38 1.91 11.16
N SER A 29 -19.41 1.42 10.39
CA SER A 29 -18.60 0.27 10.77
C SER A 29 -17.82 0.52 12.06
N ILE A 30 -17.79 -0.49 12.92
CA ILE A 30 -16.91 -0.48 14.10
C ILE A 30 -15.47 -0.58 13.63
N LYS A 31 -14.65 0.37 14.06
CA LYS A 31 -13.23 0.43 13.68
C LYS A 31 -12.38 -0.24 14.74
N GLU A 32 -11.45 -1.07 14.28
CA GLU A 32 -10.51 -1.79 15.13
C GLU A 32 -9.05 -1.54 14.68
N GLU A 33 -8.13 -1.54 15.63
CA GLU A 33 -6.70 -1.61 15.32
C GLU A 33 -6.40 -3.01 14.78
N CYS A 34 -5.74 -3.10 13.63
CA CYS A 34 -5.34 -4.38 13.05
C CYS A 34 -3.85 -4.39 12.72
N ILE A 35 -3.25 -5.57 12.85
CA ILE A 35 -1.85 -5.80 12.47
C ILE A 35 -1.75 -5.88 10.94
N SER A 36 -2.72 -6.54 10.31
CA SER A 36 -2.76 -6.68 8.86
C SER A 36 -4.19 -6.87 8.35
N ALA A 37 -4.39 -6.54 7.08
CA ALA A 37 -5.61 -6.81 6.34
C ALA A 37 -5.29 -7.28 4.91
N ILE A 38 -6.19 -8.07 4.31
CA ILE A 38 -6.10 -8.46 2.90
C ILE A 38 -7.16 -7.67 2.14
N CYS A 39 -6.72 -6.94 1.11
CA CYS A 39 -7.57 -6.07 0.33
C CYS A 39 -7.47 -6.43 -1.17
N PRO A 40 -8.59 -6.51 -1.91
CA PRO A 40 -8.54 -6.76 -3.34
C PRO A 40 -8.00 -5.54 -4.09
N HIS A 41 -7.34 -5.77 -5.25
CA HIS A 41 -6.66 -4.74 -6.03
C HIS A 41 -7.09 -4.66 -7.51
N ALA A 42 -8.30 -5.11 -7.84
CA ALA A 42 -8.87 -4.88 -9.17
C ALA A 42 -9.38 -3.43 -9.34
N GLY A 43 -9.84 -3.08 -10.53
CA GLY A 43 -10.50 -1.79 -10.75
C GLY A 43 -11.72 -1.60 -9.83
N TYR A 44 -12.01 -0.37 -9.45
CA TYR A 44 -13.03 -0.03 -8.45
C TYR A 44 -14.44 -0.53 -8.78
N ILE A 45 -14.78 -0.63 -10.06
CA ILE A 45 -16.06 -1.19 -10.49
C ILE A 45 -16.23 -2.67 -10.08
N PHE A 46 -15.12 -3.41 -9.90
CA PHE A 46 -15.14 -4.83 -9.56
C PHE A 46 -14.90 -5.06 -8.07
N SER A 47 -13.90 -4.42 -7.50
CA SER A 47 -13.45 -4.69 -6.13
C SER A 47 -13.60 -3.52 -5.16
N GLY A 48 -13.97 -2.34 -5.62
CA GLY A 48 -14.11 -1.15 -4.79
C GLY A 48 -15.01 -1.34 -3.57
N PRO A 49 -16.21 -1.92 -3.71
CA PRO A 49 -17.08 -2.18 -2.54
C PRO A 49 -16.44 -3.08 -1.49
N THR A 50 -15.76 -4.17 -1.91
CA THR A 50 -15.08 -5.08 -0.98
C THR A 50 -13.88 -4.40 -0.31
N ALA A 51 -13.07 -3.66 -1.09
CA ALA A 51 -11.96 -2.88 -0.53
C ALA A 51 -12.50 -1.84 0.47
N GLY A 52 -13.56 -1.11 0.11
CA GLY A 52 -14.19 -0.13 0.98
C GLY A 52 -14.66 -0.72 2.32
N LEU A 53 -15.24 -1.92 2.33
CA LEU A 53 -15.63 -2.61 3.57
C LEU A 53 -14.41 -2.92 4.45
N VAL A 54 -13.30 -3.41 3.87
CA VAL A 54 -12.06 -3.64 4.63
C VAL A 54 -11.57 -2.35 5.27
N TYR A 55 -11.43 -1.27 4.48
CA TYR A 55 -10.98 0.02 4.99
C TYR A 55 -11.94 0.65 6.00
N SER A 56 -13.25 0.38 5.92
CA SER A 56 -14.27 0.88 6.85
C SER A 56 -14.06 0.40 8.27
N THR A 57 -13.51 -0.82 8.44
CA THR A 57 -13.30 -1.44 9.76
C THR A 57 -11.94 -1.10 10.40
N MET A 58 -11.08 -0.35 9.69
CA MET A 58 -9.72 -0.09 10.15
C MET A 58 -9.58 1.26 10.86
N VAL A 59 -8.90 1.26 12.01
CA VAL A 59 -8.27 2.47 12.55
C VAL A 59 -7.02 2.72 11.74
N MET A 60 -6.96 3.86 11.01
CA MET A 60 -5.81 4.17 10.16
C MET A 60 -4.54 4.42 10.99
N PRO A 61 -3.46 3.68 10.73
CA PRO A 61 -2.19 3.83 11.42
C PRO A 61 -1.40 5.05 10.91
N GLU A 62 -0.26 5.34 11.54
CA GLU A 62 0.69 6.33 11.04
C GLU A 62 1.37 5.86 9.74
N THR A 63 1.63 4.56 9.62
CA THR A 63 2.28 3.97 8.43
C THR A 63 1.54 2.71 7.99
N VAL A 64 1.27 2.60 6.68
CA VAL A 64 0.76 1.40 6.03
C VAL A 64 1.85 0.80 5.15
N ILE A 65 2.28 -0.43 5.46
CA ILE A 65 3.10 -1.22 4.54
C ILE A 65 2.15 -1.85 3.52
N LEU A 66 2.23 -1.40 2.26
CA LEU A 66 1.47 -1.95 1.15
C LEU A 66 2.27 -3.05 0.46
N ILE A 67 1.78 -4.28 0.49
CA ILE A 67 2.41 -5.43 -0.16
C ILE A 67 1.51 -5.94 -1.27
N GLY A 68 2.03 -5.99 -2.48
CA GLY A 68 1.26 -6.50 -3.61
C GLY A 68 2.13 -7.14 -4.69
N PRO A 69 1.50 -7.86 -5.63
CA PRO A 69 2.22 -8.49 -6.72
C PRO A 69 2.79 -7.46 -7.70
N ASN A 70 3.96 -7.76 -8.27
CA ASN A 70 4.48 -7.07 -9.43
C ASN A 70 3.96 -7.74 -10.70
N HIS A 71 2.86 -7.23 -11.27
CA HIS A 71 2.26 -7.77 -12.50
C HIS A 71 3.05 -7.40 -13.75
N SER A 72 3.79 -6.31 -13.72
CA SER A 72 4.55 -5.82 -14.88
C SER A 72 5.79 -6.66 -15.15
N GLY A 73 6.36 -7.27 -14.13
CA GLY A 73 7.65 -7.97 -14.18
C GLY A 73 8.84 -7.03 -14.40
N TYR A 74 8.63 -5.71 -14.30
CA TYR A 74 9.73 -4.74 -14.41
C TYR A 74 10.48 -4.61 -13.10
N GLY A 75 11.76 -4.26 -13.18
CA GLY A 75 12.61 -3.98 -12.02
C GLY A 75 12.95 -5.23 -11.21
N GLU A 76 13.33 -4.99 -9.97
CA GLU A 76 13.72 -6.05 -9.04
C GLU A 76 12.51 -6.87 -8.56
N PRO A 77 12.69 -8.18 -8.31
CA PRO A 77 11.58 -9.05 -7.91
C PRO A 77 11.00 -8.73 -6.54
N PHE A 78 11.77 -8.10 -5.65
CA PHE A 78 11.37 -7.76 -4.29
C PHE A 78 11.69 -6.29 -4.03
N ALA A 79 10.86 -5.41 -4.58
CA ALA A 79 11.11 -3.98 -4.71
C ALA A 79 10.40 -3.15 -3.65
N VAL A 80 11.14 -2.30 -2.95
CA VAL A 80 10.61 -1.26 -2.06
C VAL A 80 10.72 0.09 -2.76
N SER A 81 9.63 0.84 -2.80
CA SER A 81 9.68 2.21 -3.31
C SER A 81 10.31 3.14 -2.27
N ASP A 82 11.32 3.92 -2.70
CA ASP A 82 12.05 4.87 -1.86
C ASP A 82 11.89 6.33 -2.29
N VAL A 83 10.93 6.62 -3.21
CA VAL A 83 10.58 8.00 -3.57
C VAL A 83 9.88 8.70 -2.40
N ASP A 84 9.95 10.03 -2.35
CA ASP A 84 9.31 10.79 -1.28
C ASP A 84 7.78 10.71 -1.28
N TYR A 85 7.16 10.64 -2.46
CA TYR A 85 5.70 10.72 -2.62
C TYR A 85 5.18 9.84 -3.77
N TRP A 86 3.98 9.32 -3.56
CA TRP A 86 3.12 8.82 -4.63
C TRP A 86 1.96 9.79 -4.86
N ASN A 87 1.55 9.90 -6.12
CA ASN A 87 0.56 10.88 -6.56
C ASN A 87 -0.72 10.17 -6.99
N THR A 88 -1.86 10.69 -6.62
CA THR A 88 -3.19 10.30 -7.09
C THR A 88 -3.98 11.55 -7.45
N PRO A 89 -5.18 11.43 -8.06
CA PRO A 89 -6.06 12.60 -8.23
C PRO A 89 -6.42 13.29 -6.90
N LEU A 90 -6.34 12.59 -5.76
CA LEU A 90 -6.58 13.19 -4.44
C LEU A 90 -5.38 14.00 -3.90
N GLY A 91 -4.23 13.95 -4.58
CA GLY A 91 -3.00 14.61 -4.18
C GLY A 91 -1.87 13.65 -3.86
N ASN A 92 -0.85 14.14 -3.16
CA ASN A 92 0.31 13.36 -2.77
C ASN A 92 0.06 12.59 -1.48
N ILE A 93 0.53 11.35 -1.43
CA ILE A 93 0.73 10.60 -0.19
C ILE A 93 2.23 10.42 0.04
N LYS A 94 2.67 10.65 1.26
CA LYS A 94 4.08 10.55 1.62
C LYS A 94 4.50 9.10 1.77
N VAL A 95 5.69 8.76 1.29
CA VAL A 95 6.34 7.48 1.59
C VAL A 95 7.10 7.62 2.91
N ASP A 96 6.94 6.65 3.80
CA ASP A 96 7.72 6.53 5.03
C ASP A 96 9.12 5.98 4.69
N THR A 97 9.98 6.87 4.21
CA THR A 97 11.33 6.51 3.76
C THR A 97 12.23 6.02 4.89
N GLU A 98 11.89 6.31 6.14
CA GLU A 98 12.60 5.78 7.31
C GLU A 98 12.32 4.27 7.45
N VAL A 99 11.05 3.88 7.41
CA VAL A 99 10.64 2.46 7.46
C VAL A 99 11.09 1.73 6.19
N SER A 100 10.97 2.35 5.00
CA SER A 100 11.48 1.77 3.74
C SER A 100 12.96 1.40 3.84
N LYS A 101 13.80 2.33 4.32
CA LYS A 101 15.24 2.08 4.51
C LYS A 101 15.53 1.03 5.57
N ALA A 102 14.74 1.00 6.65
CA ALA A 102 14.88 -0.03 7.67
C ALA A 102 14.59 -1.43 7.12
N LEU A 103 13.56 -1.58 6.28
CA LEU A 103 13.22 -2.85 5.63
C LEU A 103 14.32 -3.31 4.66
N ILE A 104 14.81 -2.40 3.81
CA ILE A 104 15.91 -2.70 2.88
C ILE A 104 17.18 -3.11 3.64
N TYR A 105 17.47 -2.48 4.77
CA TYR A 105 18.63 -2.83 5.60
C TYR A 105 18.48 -4.18 6.31
N GLU A 106 17.28 -4.50 6.78
CA GLU A 106 16.98 -5.72 7.52
C GLU A 106 16.93 -6.95 6.62
N SER A 107 16.42 -6.84 5.40
CA SER A 107 16.24 -7.95 4.47
C SER A 107 17.41 -8.07 3.48
N ARG A 108 17.76 -9.33 3.17
CA ARG A 108 18.75 -9.66 2.13
C ARG A 108 18.15 -9.65 0.72
N TYR A 109 16.83 -9.58 0.61
CA TYR A 109 16.11 -9.70 -0.66
C TYR A 109 15.41 -8.42 -1.07
N LEU A 110 15.02 -7.56 -0.12
CA LEU A 110 14.36 -6.29 -0.44
C LEU A 110 15.36 -5.28 -0.97
N GLU A 111 15.07 -4.73 -2.14
CA GLU A 111 15.91 -3.73 -2.80
C GLU A 111 15.14 -2.44 -3.06
N ALA A 112 15.82 -1.30 -3.02
CA ALA A 112 15.25 -0.03 -3.44
C ALA A 112 15.12 -0.01 -4.97
N ASP A 113 13.90 -0.15 -5.47
CA ASP A 113 13.67 -0.08 -6.92
C ASP A 113 12.32 0.55 -7.25
N ASN A 114 12.36 1.66 -7.97
CA ASN A 114 11.16 2.35 -8.45
C ASN A 114 10.73 1.92 -9.85
N VAL A 115 11.54 1.14 -10.56
CA VAL A 115 11.19 0.59 -11.89
C VAL A 115 10.08 -0.43 -11.74
N ALA A 116 10.16 -1.31 -10.73
CA ALA A 116 9.12 -2.29 -10.40
C ALA A 116 7.75 -1.64 -10.16
N HIS A 117 7.74 -0.43 -9.62
CA HIS A 117 6.51 0.32 -9.34
C HIS A 117 6.01 1.16 -10.52
N SER A 118 6.80 1.32 -11.57
CA SER A 118 6.52 2.31 -12.64
C SER A 118 5.20 2.07 -13.38
N GLN A 119 4.79 0.81 -13.55
CA GLN A 119 3.56 0.39 -14.22
C GLN A 119 2.66 -0.50 -13.34
N GLU A 120 3.03 -0.68 -12.06
CA GLU A 120 2.28 -1.53 -11.15
C GLU A 120 1.06 -0.81 -10.58
N HIS A 121 -0.07 -1.51 -10.53
CA HIS A 121 -1.36 -0.96 -10.13
C HIS A 121 -1.88 -1.50 -8.79
N SER A 122 -1.43 -2.70 -8.36
CA SER A 122 -1.96 -3.38 -7.17
C SER A 122 -1.92 -2.52 -5.90
N LEU A 123 -0.81 -1.81 -5.72
CA LEU A 123 -0.60 -0.90 -4.60
C LEU A 123 -1.27 0.46 -4.82
N GLU A 124 -1.28 0.94 -6.07
CA GLU A 124 -1.83 2.26 -6.41
C GLU A 124 -3.33 2.36 -6.10
N VAL A 125 -4.10 1.31 -6.38
CA VAL A 125 -5.55 1.31 -6.14
C VAL A 125 -5.94 1.34 -4.66
N GLN A 126 -5.01 1.04 -3.75
CA GLN A 126 -5.22 1.13 -2.30
C GLN A 126 -5.15 2.57 -1.80
N ILE A 127 -4.33 3.40 -2.45
CA ILE A 127 -3.97 4.73 -1.96
C ILE A 127 -5.16 5.67 -1.78
N PRO A 128 -6.13 5.75 -2.71
CA PRO A 128 -7.28 6.65 -2.52
C PRO A 128 -8.12 6.36 -1.27
N PHE A 129 -8.24 5.08 -0.86
CA PHE A 129 -8.92 4.73 0.39
C PHE A 129 -8.15 5.24 1.62
N ILE A 130 -6.82 5.07 1.62
CA ILE A 130 -5.95 5.56 2.69
C ILE A 130 -6.05 7.09 2.78
N GLN A 131 -5.94 7.80 1.64
CA GLN A 131 -6.02 9.26 1.59
C GLN A 131 -7.39 9.79 2.03
N PHE A 132 -8.47 9.07 1.71
CA PHE A 132 -9.83 9.44 2.13
C PHE A 132 -9.99 9.33 3.65
N LEU A 133 -9.47 8.28 4.26
CA LEU A 133 -9.60 8.01 5.69
C LEU A 133 -8.60 8.78 6.55
N SER A 134 -7.39 9.06 6.03
CA SER A 134 -6.34 9.76 6.77
C SER A 134 -5.39 10.53 5.86
N GLN A 135 -5.28 11.83 6.09
CA GLN A 135 -4.32 12.70 5.41
C GLN A 135 -2.90 12.63 6.03
N LYS A 136 -2.74 11.94 7.16
CA LYS A 136 -1.48 11.86 7.91
C LYS A 136 -0.76 10.55 7.72
N THR A 137 -1.47 9.51 7.32
CA THR A 137 -0.90 8.18 7.09
C THR A 137 0.13 8.23 5.96
N GLN A 138 1.28 7.61 6.20
CA GLN A 138 2.33 7.40 5.20
C GLN A 138 2.27 5.97 4.69
N ILE A 139 2.90 5.71 3.55
CA ILE A 139 2.92 4.37 2.94
C ILE A 139 4.34 3.85 2.76
N VAL A 140 4.49 2.54 2.79
CA VAL A 140 5.71 1.83 2.36
C VAL A 140 5.30 0.84 1.27
N PRO A 141 5.41 1.22 -0.01
CA PRO A 141 5.04 0.35 -1.11
C PRO A 141 6.09 -0.74 -1.36
N ILE A 142 5.67 -2.01 -1.36
CA ILE A 142 6.50 -3.17 -1.64
C ILE A 142 5.84 -3.99 -2.75
N ALA A 143 6.49 -4.08 -3.90
CA ALA A 143 6.06 -4.93 -5.01
C ALA A 143 6.87 -6.23 -5.00
N LEU A 144 6.18 -7.36 -5.03
CA LEU A 144 6.79 -8.68 -4.91
C LEU A 144 6.47 -9.53 -6.13
N SER A 145 7.48 -10.24 -6.65
CA SER A 145 7.31 -11.26 -7.68
C SER A 145 8.20 -12.47 -7.38
N GLY A 146 7.78 -13.64 -7.82
CA GLY A 146 8.56 -14.86 -7.63
C GLY A 146 7.68 -16.11 -7.57
N TYR A 147 8.34 -17.25 -7.55
CA TYR A 147 7.67 -18.54 -7.42
C TYR A 147 7.31 -18.83 -5.96
N ILE A 148 6.24 -19.61 -5.75
CA ILE A 148 5.70 -19.92 -4.43
C ILE A 148 6.72 -20.56 -3.46
N ASP A 149 7.66 -21.32 -3.99
CA ASP A 149 8.68 -22.03 -3.20
C ASP A 149 9.95 -21.19 -2.95
N ASN A 150 9.92 -19.89 -3.27
CA ASN A 150 11.09 -19.03 -3.07
C ASN A 150 11.31 -18.79 -1.56
N PRO A 151 12.50 -19.14 -1.02
CA PRO A 151 12.80 -18.95 0.41
C PRO A 151 12.79 -17.49 0.85
N ALA A 152 12.84 -16.53 -0.09
CA ALA A 152 12.75 -15.10 0.19
C ALA A 152 11.45 -14.72 0.92
N TRP A 153 10.33 -15.43 0.69
CA TRP A 153 9.04 -15.10 1.31
C TRP A 153 9.09 -15.13 2.83
N ILE A 154 9.74 -16.15 3.40
CA ILE A 154 9.88 -16.28 4.86
C ILE A 154 10.79 -15.18 5.40
N GLU A 155 11.94 -14.99 4.77
CA GLU A 155 12.92 -13.99 5.20
C GLU A 155 12.37 -12.55 5.13
N ILE A 156 11.66 -12.22 4.05
CA ILE A 156 10.99 -10.92 3.91
C ILE A 156 9.94 -10.72 5.01
N GLY A 157 9.13 -11.76 5.28
CA GLY A 157 8.15 -11.74 6.36
C GLY A 157 8.77 -11.51 7.73
N ASP A 158 9.88 -12.21 8.04
CA ASP A 158 10.64 -12.05 9.28
C ASP A 158 11.24 -10.63 9.38
N SER A 159 11.79 -10.12 8.29
CA SER A 159 12.35 -8.76 8.22
C SER A 159 11.28 -7.70 8.48
N ILE A 160 10.10 -7.84 7.88
CA ILE A 160 8.96 -6.95 8.14
C ILE A 160 8.56 -7.00 9.62
N ALA A 161 8.43 -8.21 10.18
CA ALA A 161 8.07 -8.38 11.59
C ALA A 161 9.10 -7.75 12.53
N ASN A 162 10.40 -7.88 12.25
CA ASN A 162 11.48 -7.28 13.02
C ASN A 162 11.43 -5.74 12.96
N VAL A 163 11.20 -5.18 11.78
CA VAL A 163 11.07 -3.72 11.62
C VAL A 163 9.84 -3.20 12.36
N ILE A 164 8.68 -3.87 12.26
CA ILE A 164 7.47 -3.48 12.99
C ILE A 164 7.73 -3.48 14.50
N LYS A 165 8.35 -4.53 15.05
CA LYS A 165 8.72 -4.60 16.46
C LYS A 165 9.65 -3.45 16.88
N LYS A 166 10.61 -3.08 16.04
CA LYS A 166 11.52 -1.97 16.31
C LYS A 166 10.80 -0.63 16.44
N TYR A 167 9.71 -0.44 15.68
CA TYR A 167 8.96 0.83 15.67
C TYR A 167 7.71 0.81 16.54
N GLN A 168 7.31 -0.30 17.17
CA GLN A 168 6.04 -0.48 17.88
C GLN A 168 5.74 0.56 18.96
N ASP A 169 6.78 1.10 19.62
CA ASP A 169 6.66 2.11 20.68
C ASP A 169 6.71 3.55 20.13
N VAL A 170 6.94 3.72 18.83
CA VAL A 170 7.12 5.03 18.17
C VAL A 170 5.97 5.36 17.25
N LYS A 171 5.52 4.38 16.46
CA LYS A 171 4.42 4.56 15.49
C LYS A 171 3.63 3.27 15.29
N LYS A 172 2.34 3.40 15.00
CA LYS A 172 1.50 2.28 14.58
C LYS A 172 1.76 1.97 13.10
N ILE A 173 2.01 0.69 12.81
CA ILE A 173 2.24 0.18 11.46
C ILE A 173 1.25 -0.96 11.20
N THR A 174 0.55 -0.91 10.07
CA THR A 174 -0.35 -1.97 9.60
C THR A 174 0.09 -2.43 8.21
N ILE A 175 -0.09 -3.72 7.89
CA ILE A 175 0.22 -4.31 6.58
C ILE A 175 -1.08 -4.48 5.79
N ILE A 176 -1.09 -4.09 4.52
CA ILE A 176 -2.19 -4.32 3.57
C ILE A 176 -1.64 -4.90 2.27
#